data_75439db69d7d5e7067d1efb860ab89d3
#
_entry.id   75439db69d7d5e7067d1efb860ab89d3
#
_cell.length_a   1.000
_cell.length_b   1.000
_cell.length_c   1.000
_cell.angle_alpha   90.00
_cell.angle_beta   90.00
_cell.angle_gamma   90.00
#
_symmetry.space_group_name_H-M   'P 1'
#
loop_
_entity.id
_entity.type
_entity.pdbx_description
1 polymer ?
#
loop_
_entity_poly.entity_id
_entity_poly.type
_entity_poly.pdbx_seq_one_letter_code
_entity_poly.pdbx_strand_id
1 'polypeptide(L)'
;YSAFRNSLFTGEFNCPNVSYVGTSAFTSSQFTGTFNCPNLKEIYDNTFQNSNFTTITIGSNVSLATDCIGAHSAEFINDYVANGKLAGTYVWDAGTNHWIYQV
;
A
#
# COMPACT_ATOMS: atom_id res chain seq x y z
N TYR A 1 10.63 7.39 10.99
CA TYR A 1 10.19 6.19 10.30
C TYR A 1 9.57 5.15 11.19
N SER A 2 9.76 5.09 12.40
CA SER A 2 9.02 4.18 13.27
C SER A 2 8.03 4.93 14.15
N ALA A 3 7.55 6.07 13.70
CA ALA A 3 6.76 6.99 14.50
C ALA A 3 5.51 6.35 15.10
N PHE A 4 4.85 5.44 14.37
CA PHE A 4 3.60 4.80 14.80
C PHE A 4 3.74 3.29 14.96
N ARG A 5 4.96 2.80 15.20
CA ARG A 5 5.26 1.37 15.18
C ARG A 5 4.40 0.53 16.11
N ASN A 6 4.10 1.03 17.30
CA ASN A 6 3.32 0.29 18.29
C ASN A 6 1.88 0.78 18.40
N SER A 7 1.45 1.63 17.48
CA SER A 7 0.07 2.09 17.46
C SER A 7 -0.82 1.06 16.75
N LEU A 8 -2.07 0.95 17.19
CA LEU A 8 -3.03 -0.01 16.64
C LEU A 8 -4.10 0.73 15.85
N PHE A 9 -3.70 1.30 14.73
CA PHE A 9 -4.65 1.94 13.82
C PHE A 9 -5.42 0.89 13.03
N THR A 10 -6.67 1.18 12.72
CA THR A 10 -7.55 0.33 11.91
C THR A 10 -8.28 1.19 10.89
N GLY A 11 -9.00 0.53 9.98
CA GLY A 11 -9.77 1.22 8.95
C GLY A 11 -8.93 1.60 7.75
N GLU A 12 -9.33 2.66 7.06
CA GLU A 12 -8.64 3.11 5.86
C GLU A 12 -7.42 3.95 6.19
N PHE A 13 -6.40 3.87 5.35
CA PHE A 13 -5.25 4.76 5.41
C PHE A 13 -5.41 5.82 4.32
N ASN A 14 -5.70 7.05 4.72
CA ASN A 14 -6.04 8.12 3.79
C ASN A 14 -5.15 9.33 4.07
N CYS A 15 -4.03 9.44 3.35
CA CYS A 15 -3.04 10.49 3.52
C CYS A 15 -2.68 11.12 2.17
N PRO A 16 -3.55 11.98 1.62
CA PRO A 16 -3.38 12.47 0.25
C PRO A 16 -2.13 13.33 0.05
N ASN A 17 -1.56 13.89 1.11
CA ASN A 17 -0.41 14.78 1.00
C ASN A 17 0.90 14.15 1.48
N VAL A 18 0.89 12.86 1.81
CA VAL A 18 2.09 12.17 2.27
C VAL A 18 2.91 11.72 1.06
N SER A 19 4.24 12.01 1.09
CA SER A 19 5.17 11.62 0.02
C SER A 19 5.98 10.38 0.39
N TYR A 20 6.26 10.16 1.69
CA TYR A 20 7.09 9.07 2.15
C TYR A 20 6.50 8.44 3.40
N VAL A 21 6.50 7.11 3.46
CA VAL A 21 6.12 6.39 4.68
C VAL A 21 7.30 5.50 5.06
N GLY A 22 7.83 5.71 6.27
CA GLY A 22 9.09 5.13 6.70
C GLY A 22 9.00 3.65 7.06
N THR A 23 10.17 3.03 7.20
CA THR A 23 10.31 1.62 7.58
C THR A 23 9.57 1.35 8.89
N SER A 24 8.69 0.35 8.86
CA SER A 24 7.96 -0.12 10.05
C SER A 24 7.08 0.93 10.73
N ALA A 25 6.75 2.02 10.04
CA ALA A 25 6.00 3.13 10.67
C ALA A 25 4.65 2.68 11.24
N PHE A 26 3.98 1.73 10.58
CA PHE A 26 2.66 1.24 10.98
C PHE A 26 2.64 -0.28 11.14
N THR A 27 3.76 -0.88 11.54
CA THR A 27 3.90 -2.35 11.57
C THR A 27 2.82 -3.04 12.41
N SER A 28 2.45 -2.46 13.55
CA SER A 28 1.44 -3.08 14.43
C SER A 28 0.01 -2.71 14.09
N SER A 29 -0.19 -1.80 13.16
CA SER A 29 -1.54 -1.37 12.76
C SER A 29 -2.19 -2.40 11.85
N GLN A 30 -3.52 -2.46 11.90
CA GLN A 30 -4.31 -3.42 11.13
C GLN A 30 -5.29 -2.64 10.24
N PHE A 31 -4.74 -1.89 9.31
CA PHE A 31 -5.56 -1.19 8.33
C PHE A 31 -6.25 -2.19 7.40
N THR A 32 -7.45 -1.86 6.99
CA THR A 32 -8.23 -2.63 6.02
C THR A 32 -8.89 -1.66 5.04
N GLY A 33 -9.47 -2.20 3.99
CA GLY A 33 -10.18 -1.38 3.01
C GLY A 33 -9.23 -0.63 2.10
N THR A 34 -9.32 0.69 2.07
CA THR A 34 -8.63 1.51 1.07
C THR A 34 -7.34 2.13 1.60
N PHE A 35 -6.28 2.00 0.81
CA PHE A 35 -5.04 2.76 0.94
C PHE A 35 -5.10 3.88 -0.11
N ASN A 36 -5.21 5.13 0.34
CA ASN A 36 -5.39 6.26 -0.57
C ASN A 36 -4.28 7.30 -0.36
N CYS A 37 -3.20 7.16 -1.12
CA CYS A 37 -2.05 8.07 -1.05
C CYS A 37 -1.59 8.42 -2.46
N PRO A 38 -2.33 9.27 -3.19
CA PRO A 38 -2.03 9.57 -4.60
C PRO A 38 -0.74 10.36 -4.80
N ASN A 39 -0.22 11.02 -3.79
CA ASN A 39 1.01 11.80 -3.88
C ASN A 39 2.23 11.10 -3.30
N LEU A 40 2.08 9.84 -2.92
CA LEU A 40 3.17 9.05 -2.36
C LEU A 40 4.26 8.83 -3.40
N LYS A 41 5.52 8.88 -2.97
CA LYS A 41 6.69 8.62 -3.82
C LYS A 41 7.39 7.32 -3.45
N GLU A 42 7.35 6.96 -2.17
CA GLU A 42 8.07 5.79 -1.69
C GLU A 42 7.44 5.23 -0.42
N ILE A 43 7.31 3.90 -0.36
CA ILE A 43 6.96 3.16 0.86
C ILE A 43 8.13 2.23 1.15
N TYR A 44 8.67 2.32 2.37
CA TYR A 44 9.76 1.47 2.82
C TYR A 44 9.25 0.10 3.27
N ASP A 45 10.18 -0.81 3.55
CA ASP A 45 9.83 -2.19 3.88
C ASP A 45 9.10 -2.31 5.22
N ASN A 46 8.22 -3.31 5.28
CA ASN A 46 7.45 -3.68 6.47
C ASN A 46 6.58 -2.56 7.06
N THR A 47 6.34 -1.51 6.30
CA THR A 47 5.62 -0.33 6.80
C THR A 47 4.21 -0.67 7.28
N PHE A 48 3.48 -1.50 6.53
CA PHE A 48 2.11 -1.91 6.86
C PHE A 48 2.01 -3.42 7.04
N GLN A 49 3.00 -4.02 7.69
CA GLN A 49 3.20 -5.47 7.72
C GLN A 49 1.96 -6.27 8.13
N ASN A 50 1.17 -5.77 9.09
CA ASN A 50 -0.01 -6.48 9.60
C ASN A 50 -1.34 -5.98 9.00
N SER A 51 -1.27 -5.13 8.00
CA SER A 51 -2.47 -4.58 7.37
C SER A 51 -2.92 -5.45 6.20
N ASN A 52 -4.18 -5.30 5.81
CA ASN A 52 -4.80 -6.07 4.73
C ASN A 52 -5.67 -5.14 3.88
N PHE A 53 -5.02 -4.34 3.06
CA PHE A 53 -5.73 -3.46 2.13
C PHE A 53 -6.34 -4.26 0.99
N THR A 54 -7.51 -3.85 0.54
CA THR A 54 -8.21 -4.46 -0.60
C THR A 54 -8.34 -3.52 -1.78
N THR A 55 -8.11 -2.22 -1.56
CA THR A 55 -8.15 -1.20 -2.61
C THR A 55 -6.98 -0.25 -2.40
N ILE A 56 -6.22 0.01 -3.45
CA ILE A 56 -5.07 0.90 -3.39
C ILE A 56 -5.22 1.99 -4.44
N THR A 57 -5.26 3.24 -4.00
CA THR A 57 -5.17 4.41 -4.89
C THR A 57 -3.79 5.03 -4.69
N ILE A 58 -3.01 5.08 -5.76
CA ILE A 58 -1.59 5.39 -5.70
C ILE A 58 -1.18 6.24 -6.92
N GLY A 59 -0.10 7.00 -6.78
CA GLY A 59 0.45 7.77 -7.88
C GLY A 59 1.29 6.91 -8.83
N SER A 60 1.90 7.56 -9.82
CA SER A 60 2.77 6.88 -10.78
C SER A 60 4.19 6.76 -10.22
N ASN A 61 4.90 5.73 -10.68
CA ASN A 61 6.32 5.53 -10.43
C ASN A 61 6.73 5.51 -8.95
N VAL A 62 5.85 4.99 -8.09
CA VAL A 62 6.13 4.87 -6.65
C VAL A 62 7.12 3.74 -6.41
N SER A 63 8.09 3.98 -5.53
CA SER A 63 9.03 2.94 -5.10
C SER A 63 8.40 2.12 -3.98
N LEU A 64 8.29 0.81 -4.19
CA LEU A 64 7.62 -0.12 -3.28
C LEU A 64 8.63 -1.15 -2.78
N ALA A 65 8.83 -1.19 -1.48
CA ALA A 65 9.72 -2.18 -0.85
C ALA A 65 8.96 -3.43 -0.43
N THR A 66 9.68 -4.44 0.07
CA THR A 66 9.10 -5.71 0.51
C THR A 66 8.10 -5.50 1.65
N ASP A 67 6.95 -6.15 1.55
CA ASP A 67 5.88 -6.07 2.56
C ASP A 67 5.43 -4.63 2.85
N CYS A 68 5.51 -3.78 1.84
CA CYS A 68 5.24 -2.36 2.03
C CYS A 68 3.77 -2.05 2.37
N ILE A 69 2.84 -2.87 1.92
CA ILE A 69 1.41 -2.67 2.17
C ILE A 69 0.78 -3.78 3.02
N GLY A 70 1.58 -4.70 3.55
CA GLY A 70 1.09 -5.83 4.33
C GLY A 70 0.67 -6.99 3.43
N ALA A 71 -0.54 -7.52 3.64
CA ALA A 71 -1.02 -8.67 2.87
C ALA A 71 -1.01 -8.39 1.37
N HIS A 72 -0.60 -9.38 0.58
CA HIS A 72 -0.58 -9.34 -0.88
C HIS A 72 0.35 -8.27 -1.46
N SER A 73 1.39 -7.88 -0.72
CA SER A 73 2.36 -6.88 -1.20
C SER A 73 3.12 -7.34 -2.43
N ALA A 74 3.58 -8.60 -2.46
CA ALA A 74 4.33 -9.11 -3.60
C ALA A 74 3.47 -9.09 -4.86
N GLU A 75 2.23 -9.52 -4.76
CA GLU A 75 1.29 -9.49 -5.87
C GLU A 75 1.03 -8.06 -6.35
N PHE A 76 0.86 -7.11 -5.42
CA PHE A 76 0.65 -5.71 -5.79
C PHE A 76 1.86 -5.14 -6.53
N ILE A 77 3.06 -5.39 -6.02
CA ILE A 77 4.29 -4.91 -6.66
C ILE A 77 4.37 -5.45 -8.09
N ASN A 78 4.13 -6.75 -8.28
CA ASN A 78 4.19 -7.37 -9.60
C ASN A 78 3.14 -6.78 -10.55
N ASP A 79 1.91 -6.63 -10.10
CA ASP A 79 0.82 -6.13 -10.95
C ASP A 79 0.99 -4.64 -11.25
N TYR A 80 1.46 -3.86 -10.29
CA TYR A 80 1.73 -2.45 -10.47
C TYR A 80 2.84 -2.23 -11.51
N VAL A 81 3.94 -2.97 -11.40
CA VAL A 81 5.04 -2.91 -12.37
C VAL A 81 4.59 -3.39 -13.75
N ALA A 82 3.82 -4.47 -13.81
CA ALA A 82 3.30 -4.98 -15.08
C ALA A 82 2.37 -3.99 -15.77
N ASN A 83 1.72 -3.12 -14.99
CA ASN A 83 0.86 -2.06 -15.53
C ASN A 83 1.63 -0.75 -15.77
N GLY A 84 2.95 -0.80 -15.83
CA GLY A 84 3.79 0.37 -16.10
C GLY A 84 3.83 1.38 -14.96
N LYS A 85 3.50 0.97 -13.75
CA LYS A 85 3.40 1.84 -12.57
C LYS A 85 2.49 3.03 -12.81
N LEU A 86 1.35 2.79 -13.46
CA LEU A 86 0.37 3.84 -13.74
C LEU A 86 -0.34 4.27 -12.46
N ALA A 87 -0.53 5.58 -12.32
CA ALA A 87 -1.35 6.13 -11.25
C ALA A 87 -2.79 5.67 -11.40
N GLY A 88 -3.48 5.45 -10.28
CA GLY A 88 -4.89 5.09 -10.28
C GLY A 88 -5.23 4.16 -9.14
N THR A 89 -6.32 3.45 -9.30
CA THR A 89 -6.85 2.56 -8.28
C THR A 89 -6.72 1.10 -8.71
N TYR A 90 -6.26 0.28 -7.78
CA TYR A 90 -6.09 -1.16 -7.97
C TYR A 90 -6.91 -1.88 -6.89
N VAL A 91 -7.67 -2.89 -7.29
CA VAL A 91 -8.53 -3.67 -6.38
C VAL A 91 -8.06 -5.11 -6.34
N TRP A 92 -7.92 -5.66 -5.14
CA TRP A 92 -7.52 -7.05 -4.94
C TRP A 92 -8.64 -8.00 -5.38
N ASP A 93 -8.30 -8.95 -6.21
CA ASP A 93 -9.20 -10.01 -6.66
C ASP A 93 -8.69 -11.36 -6.15
N ALA A 94 -9.33 -11.89 -5.13
CA ALA A 94 -8.94 -13.15 -4.51
C ALA A 94 -9.15 -14.34 -5.46
N GLY A 95 -10.07 -14.24 -6.41
CA GLY A 95 -10.33 -15.30 -7.38
C GLY A 95 -9.17 -15.55 -8.33
N THR A 96 -8.40 -14.49 -8.67
CA THR A 96 -7.25 -14.59 -9.56
C THR A 96 -5.92 -14.37 -8.87
N ASN A 97 -5.92 -13.94 -7.61
CA ASN A 97 -4.73 -13.54 -6.86
C ASN A 97 -3.98 -12.38 -7.53
N HIS A 98 -4.72 -11.45 -8.08
CA HIS A 98 -4.17 -10.26 -8.74
C HIS A 98 -4.84 -8.99 -8.25
N TRP A 99 -4.11 -7.88 -8.38
CA TRP A 99 -4.66 -6.55 -8.21
C TRP A 99 -5.09 -6.04 -9.58
N ILE A 100 -6.37 -5.68 -9.70
CA ILE A 100 -6.98 -5.31 -10.98
C ILE A 100 -7.06 -3.79 -11.07
N TYR A 101 -6.42 -3.24 -12.10
CA TYR A 101 -6.44 -1.80 -12.37
C TYR A 101 -7.84 -1.34 -12.77
N GLN A 102 -8.28 -0.26 -12.17
CA GLN A 102 -9.60 0.32 -12.45
C GLN A 102 -9.47 1.45 -13.46
N VAL A 103 -10.07 1.29 -14.61
CA VAL A 103 -10.06 2.30 -15.68
C VAL A 103 -11.23 3.27 -15.55
#